data_70f30ffa5829a248015edc1bc48f8f73
#
_entry.id   70f30ffa5829a248015edc1bc48f8f73
#
_cell.length_a   1.000
_cell.length_b   1.000
_cell.length_c   1.000
_cell.angle_alpha   90.00
_cell.angle_beta   90.00
_cell.angle_gamma   90.00
#
_symmetry.space_group_name_H-M   'P 1'
#
loop_
_entity.id
_entity.type
_entity.pdbx_description
1 polymer ?
#
loop_
_entity_poly.entity_id
_entity_poly.type
_entity_poly.pdbx_seq_one_letter_code
_entity_poly.pdbx_strand_id
1 'polypeptide(L)'
;MRKSYATRILLAIALIAPLLLAACGKTVGETIDDATITTRVKTAILNDPEVGGLRIDVDTFKGVVTLSGSVKSAAERDKAMAIAQKIGGVTAVKSTLQIIPGT
;
A
#
# COMPACT_ATOMS: atom_id res chain seq x y z
N MET A 1 -30.74 -33.61 -28.38
CA MET A 1 -31.22 -32.77 -27.30
C MET A 1 -30.34 -32.82 -26.06
N ARG A 2 -30.02 -34.01 -25.59
CA ARG A 2 -29.20 -34.15 -24.41
C ARG A 2 -27.82 -33.52 -24.54
N LYS A 3 -27.26 -33.62 -25.74
CA LYS A 3 -25.97 -32.99 -26.02
C LYS A 3 -25.99 -31.47 -25.88
N SER A 4 -27.15 -30.87 -26.19
CA SER A 4 -27.31 -29.43 -26.07
C SER A 4 -27.24 -28.96 -24.63
N TYR A 5 -27.82 -29.73 -23.72
CA TYR A 5 -27.78 -29.38 -22.32
C TYR A 5 -26.36 -29.43 -21.75
N ALA A 6 -25.64 -30.51 -22.06
CA ALA A 6 -24.27 -30.67 -21.62
C ALA A 6 -23.39 -29.54 -22.17
N THR A 7 -23.54 -29.19 -23.40
CA THR A 7 -22.79 -28.12 -24.05
C THR A 7 -23.06 -26.77 -23.37
N ARG A 8 -24.31 -26.49 -23.07
CA ARG A 8 -24.71 -25.25 -22.42
C ARG A 8 -24.12 -25.14 -21.02
N ILE A 9 -24.12 -26.21 -20.26
CA ILE A 9 -23.57 -26.25 -18.93
C ILE A 9 -22.06 -25.99 -18.97
N LEU A 10 -21.37 -26.65 -19.88
CA LEU A 10 -19.94 -26.47 -20.06
C LEU A 10 -19.58 -25.03 -20.42
N LEU A 11 -20.35 -24.42 -21.31
CA LEU A 11 -20.16 -23.05 -21.72
C LEU A 11 -20.36 -22.08 -20.54
N ALA A 12 -21.36 -22.33 -19.72
CA ALA A 12 -21.63 -21.50 -18.55
C ALA A 12 -20.48 -21.55 -17.58
N ILE A 13 -19.93 -22.73 -17.33
CA ILE A 13 -18.79 -22.89 -16.43
C ILE A 13 -17.56 -22.16 -16.98
N ALA A 14 -17.31 -22.28 -18.27
CA ALA A 14 -16.19 -21.64 -18.92
C ALA A 14 -16.27 -20.11 -18.83
N LEU A 15 -17.46 -19.54 -18.89
CA LEU A 15 -17.64 -18.10 -18.79
C LEU A 15 -17.43 -17.57 -17.38
N ILE A 16 -17.80 -18.33 -16.36
CA ILE A 16 -17.66 -17.91 -14.97
C ILE A 16 -16.21 -17.88 -14.53
N ALA A 17 -15.42 -18.88 -14.91
CA ALA A 17 -14.02 -18.97 -14.46
C ALA A 17 -13.17 -17.77 -14.89
N PRO A 18 -13.21 -17.30 -16.15
CA PRO A 18 -12.44 -16.11 -16.54
C PRO A 18 -12.84 -14.85 -15.77
N LEU A 19 -14.13 -14.71 -15.49
CA LEU A 19 -14.61 -13.55 -14.74
C LEU A 19 -14.06 -13.51 -13.32
N LEU A 20 -14.00 -14.64 -12.66
CA LEU A 20 -13.44 -14.72 -11.31
C LEU A 20 -11.96 -14.35 -11.29
N LEU A 21 -11.20 -14.85 -12.25
CA LEU A 21 -9.78 -14.54 -12.35
C LEU A 21 -9.56 -13.05 -12.62
N ALA A 22 -10.34 -12.47 -13.52
CA ALA A 22 -10.23 -11.05 -13.82
C ALA A 22 -10.58 -10.19 -12.61
N ALA A 23 -11.62 -10.54 -11.87
CA ALA A 23 -12.01 -9.82 -10.67
C ALA A 23 -10.93 -9.89 -9.60
N CYS A 24 -10.35 -11.05 -9.36
CA CYS A 24 -9.26 -11.21 -8.42
C CYS A 24 -8.03 -10.39 -8.82
N GLY A 25 -7.67 -10.41 -10.09
CA GLY A 25 -6.54 -9.65 -10.59
C GLY A 25 -6.72 -8.15 -10.40
N LYS A 26 -7.89 -7.64 -10.72
CA LYS A 26 -8.19 -6.21 -10.54
C LYS A 26 -8.16 -5.82 -9.07
N THR A 27 -8.78 -6.62 -8.22
CA THR A 27 -8.83 -6.32 -6.79
C THR A 27 -7.43 -6.25 -6.20
N VAL A 28 -6.58 -7.21 -6.53
CA VAL A 28 -5.20 -7.21 -6.04
C VAL A 28 -4.41 -6.02 -6.59
N GLY A 29 -4.64 -5.64 -7.85
CA GLY A 29 -3.92 -4.53 -8.48
C GLY A 29 -4.39 -3.16 -8.05
N GLU A 30 -5.66 -3.01 -7.69
CA GLU A 30 -6.26 -1.71 -7.43
C GLU A 30 -6.46 -1.42 -5.95
N THR A 31 -6.63 -2.45 -5.13
CA THR A 31 -7.01 -2.27 -3.74
C THR A 31 -5.94 -2.81 -2.80
N ILE A 32 -4.98 -1.97 -2.49
CA ILE A 32 -4.08 -2.23 -1.38
C ILE A 32 -4.69 -1.52 -0.18
N ASP A 33 -5.08 -2.28 0.84
CA ASP A 33 -5.73 -1.69 1.99
C ASP A 33 -4.78 -0.82 2.82
N ASP A 34 -5.35 0.05 3.63
CA ASP A 34 -4.57 1.00 4.41
C ASP A 34 -3.63 0.31 5.40
N ALA A 35 -4.03 -0.81 5.97
CA ALA A 35 -3.20 -1.56 6.90
C ALA A 35 -1.95 -2.11 6.21
N THR A 36 -2.09 -2.60 4.99
CA THR A 36 -0.96 -3.10 4.21
C THR A 36 -0.02 -1.96 3.84
N ILE A 37 -0.56 -0.83 3.43
CA ILE A 37 0.25 0.35 3.11
C ILE A 37 1.05 0.79 4.34
N THR A 38 0.39 0.89 5.49
CA THR A 38 1.05 1.26 6.74
C THR A 38 2.21 0.34 7.04
N THR A 39 2.00 -0.97 6.93
CA THR A 39 3.05 -1.96 7.19
C THR A 39 4.21 -1.80 6.22
N ARG A 40 3.94 -1.62 4.94
CA ARG A 40 4.99 -1.47 3.93
C ARG A 40 5.79 -0.19 4.11
N VAL A 41 5.12 0.91 4.42
CA VAL A 41 5.81 2.19 4.68
C VAL A 41 6.68 2.06 5.93
N LYS A 42 6.13 1.50 6.99
CA LYS A 42 6.87 1.29 8.23
C LYS A 42 8.12 0.44 8.01
N THR A 43 7.97 -0.67 7.31
CA THR A 43 9.09 -1.56 7.02
C THR A 43 10.16 -0.85 6.18
N ALA A 44 9.74 -0.10 5.16
CA ALA A 44 10.68 0.63 4.32
C ALA A 44 11.45 1.69 5.11
N ILE A 45 10.78 2.40 6.00
CA ILE A 45 11.42 3.39 6.86
C ILE A 45 12.40 2.71 7.82
N LEU A 46 11.99 1.62 8.46
CA LEU A 46 12.85 0.89 9.40
C LEU A 46 14.11 0.34 8.75
N ASN A 47 14.01 -0.02 7.48
CA ASN A 47 15.15 -0.56 6.74
C ASN A 47 16.09 0.51 6.19
N ASP A 48 15.69 1.78 6.24
CA ASP A 48 16.53 2.86 5.74
C ASP A 48 17.59 3.22 6.78
N PRO A 49 18.87 3.31 6.40
CA PRO A 49 19.95 3.59 7.36
C PRO A 49 19.90 5.01 7.93
N GLU A 50 19.27 5.96 7.23
CA GLU A 50 19.23 7.34 7.70
C GLU A 50 18.07 7.61 8.67
N VAL A 51 16.90 7.01 8.40
CA VAL A 51 15.69 7.31 9.17
C VAL A 51 15.16 6.12 9.96
N GLY A 52 15.74 4.94 9.79
CA GLY A 52 15.26 3.72 10.41
C GLY A 52 15.31 3.71 11.93
N GLY A 53 16.23 4.47 12.52
CA GLY A 53 16.35 4.58 13.97
C GLY A 53 15.52 5.68 14.59
N LEU A 54 14.77 6.43 13.80
CA LEU A 54 13.98 7.54 14.29
C LEU A 54 12.60 7.08 14.75
N ARG A 55 11.97 7.87 15.59
CA ARG A 55 10.61 7.58 16.06
C ARG A 55 9.61 8.16 15.09
N ILE A 56 9.28 7.39 14.09
CA ILE A 56 8.32 7.78 13.07
C ILE A 56 7.13 6.82 13.13
N ASP A 57 5.96 7.37 13.39
CA ASP A 57 4.71 6.63 13.32
C ASP A 57 4.08 6.83 11.95
N VAL A 58 3.45 5.78 11.44
CA VAL A 58 2.81 5.77 10.14
C VAL A 58 1.34 5.44 10.31
N ASP A 59 0.49 6.24 9.71
CA ASP A 59 -0.93 5.98 9.65
C ASP A 59 -1.40 6.19 8.22
N THR A 60 -2.37 5.39 7.78
CA THR A 60 -2.88 5.47 6.42
C THR A 60 -4.39 5.48 6.42
N PHE A 61 -4.95 6.42 5.69
CA PHE A 61 -6.39 6.53 5.50
C PHE A 61 -6.69 6.80 4.03
N LYS A 62 -7.37 5.88 3.40
CA LYS A 62 -7.74 5.95 1.98
C LYS A 62 -6.54 6.26 1.08
N GLY A 63 -5.43 5.61 1.34
CA GLY A 63 -4.20 5.79 0.58
C GLY A 63 -3.38 7.01 0.97
N VAL A 64 -3.88 7.85 1.85
CA VAL A 64 -3.13 9.01 2.35
C VAL A 64 -2.34 8.60 3.58
N VAL A 65 -1.03 8.69 3.47
CA VAL A 65 -0.11 8.33 4.56
C VAL A 65 0.22 9.57 5.36
N THR A 66 0.07 9.48 6.67
CA THR A 66 0.49 10.53 7.60
C THR A 66 1.66 10.03 8.42
N LEU A 67 2.75 10.76 8.38
CA LEU A 67 3.94 10.50 9.18
C LEU A 67 3.93 11.43 10.38
N SER A 68 4.10 10.86 11.57
CA SER A 68 4.16 11.63 12.81
C SER A 68 5.32 11.16 13.66
N GLY A 69 5.63 11.92 14.68
CA GLY A 69 6.76 11.64 15.55
C GLY A 69 7.83 12.72 15.43
N SER A 70 9.09 12.33 15.47
CA SER A 70 10.19 13.29 15.44
C SER A 70 11.35 12.84 14.58
N VAL A 71 11.99 13.82 13.96
CA VAL A 71 13.21 13.66 13.18
C VAL A 71 14.21 14.72 13.66
N LYS A 72 15.46 14.60 13.24
CA LYS A 72 16.51 15.53 13.69
C LYS A 72 16.71 16.70 12.73
N SER A 73 16.27 16.55 11.49
CA SER A 73 16.46 17.57 10.47
C SER A 73 15.37 17.53 9.41
N ALA A 74 15.26 18.61 8.66
CA ALA A 74 14.34 18.67 7.52
C ALA A 74 14.72 17.65 6.45
N ALA A 75 16.01 17.37 6.29
CA ALA A 75 16.47 16.35 5.35
C ALA A 75 15.95 14.97 5.71
N GLU A 76 15.95 14.61 6.99
CA GLU A 76 15.41 13.34 7.44
C GLU A 76 13.89 13.26 7.24
N ARG A 77 13.19 14.35 7.52
CA ARG A 77 11.75 14.43 7.22
C ARG A 77 11.48 14.17 5.75
N ASP A 78 12.20 14.86 4.89
CA ASP A 78 12.02 14.73 3.45
C ASP A 78 12.35 13.33 2.96
N LYS A 79 13.36 12.71 3.54
CA LYS A 79 13.72 11.34 3.22
C LYS A 79 12.60 10.37 3.58
N ALA A 80 12.04 10.51 4.78
CA ALA A 80 10.93 9.65 5.21
C ALA A 80 9.71 9.82 4.31
N MET A 81 9.39 11.06 3.92
CA MET A 81 8.30 11.33 3.01
C MET A 81 8.55 10.71 1.63
N ALA A 82 9.77 10.80 1.13
CA ALA A 82 10.12 10.22 -0.17
C ALA A 82 9.99 8.70 -0.14
N ILE A 83 10.39 8.05 0.95
CA ILE A 83 10.23 6.61 1.10
C ILE A 83 8.75 6.23 1.05
N ALA A 84 7.92 6.95 1.79
CA ALA A 84 6.49 6.69 1.83
C ALA A 84 5.84 6.85 0.46
N GLN A 85 6.23 7.86 -0.29
CA GLN A 85 5.66 8.14 -1.61
C GLN A 85 5.93 7.03 -2.63
N LYS A 86 6.99 6.26 -2.45
CA LYS A 86 7.36 5.17 -3.35
C LYS A 86 6.58 3.90 -3.13
N ILE A 87 5.86 3.81 -2.02
CA ILE A 87 5.11 2.60 -1.70
C ILE A 87 3.85 2.52 -2.56
N GLY A 88 3.61 1.35 -3.14
CA GLY A 88 2.43 1.13 -3.95
C GLY A 88 1.14 1.33 -3.16
N GLY A 89 0.17 2.00 -3.76
CA GLY A 89 -1.10 2.30 -3.13
C GLY A 89 -1.16 3.65 -2.44
N VAL A 90 -0.03 4.30 -2.24
CA VAL A 90 0.02 5.62 -1.61
C VAL A 90 -0.43 6.69 -2.61
N THR A 91 -1.44 7.47 -2.25
CA THR A 91 -1.96 8.55 -3.09
C THR A 91 -1.40 9.91 -2.68
N ALA A 92 -1.08 10.08 -1.41
CA ALA A 92 -0.49 11.30 -0.89
C ALA A 92 0.21 11.02 0.42
N VAL A 93 1.17 11.86 0.77
CA VAL A 93 1.90 11.77 2.03
C VAL A 93 1.78 13.10 2.74
N LYS A 94 1.40 13.04 4.01
CA LYS A 94 1.36 14.20 4.91
C LYS A 94 2.37 14.00 6.02
N SER A 95 2.97 15.09 6.46
CA SER A 95 3.93 15.03 7.55
C SER A 95 3.50 15.96 8.68
N THR A 96 3.40 15.39 9.86
CA THR A 96 3.30 16.15 11.11
C THR A 96 4.55 15.92 11.95
N LEU A 97 5.63 15.48 11.31
CA LEU A 97 6.91 15.24 11.98
C LEU A 97 7.45 16.52 12.59
N GLN A 98 7.89 16.42 13.83
CA GLN A 98 8.57 17.52 14.50
C GLN A 98 10.06 17.39 14.28
N ILE A 99 10.69 18.50 13.95
CA ILE A 99 12.15 18.52 13.78
C ILE A 99 12.73 18.88 15.14
N ILE A 100 13.38 17.92 15.77
CA ILE A 100 14.04 18.09 17.05
C ILE A 100 15.53 17.87 16.80
N PRO A 101 16.31 18.94 16.69
CA PRO A 101 17.74 18.82 16.42
C PRO A 101 18.39 17.89 17.43
N GLY A 102 19.25 17.03 16.95
CA GLY A 102 19.83 15.99 17.76
C GLY A 102 20.68 16.52 18.89
N THR A 103 20.69 15.77 19.94
CA THR A 103 21.61 15.95 21.04
C THR A 103 22.87 15.18 20.78
#